data_c65521c88e6cc4305393db3015f449de
#
_entry.id   c65521c88e6cc4305393db3015f449de
#
_cell.length_a   1.000
_cell.length_b   1.000
_cell.length_c   1.000
_cell.angle_alpha   90.00
_cell.angle_beta   90.00
_cell.angle_gamma   90.00
#
_symmetry.space_group_name_H-M   'P 1'
#
loop_
_entity.id
_entity.type
_entity.pdbx_description
1 polymer ?
#
loop_
_entity_poly.entity_id
_entity_poly.type
_entity_poly.pdbx_seq_one_letter_code
_entity_poly.pdbx_strand_id
1 'polypeptide(L)'
;TKNALEFVTIPTLQTLSQNPVYSDMFSEMNSQFTQHISLADWADIYIVAPATANVIGKYANGIADDCLTTTLLAFDKTVFFAPAMNTKMYHNKVVQDNIKRLQALDVKMILPEKGELACGVVGDGRMAEPESIFKTIEEFLEQKQSFAGKKVCITAGPTYEQIDAVRFIGNYSSGRMGFEL
;
A
#
# COMPACT_ATOMS: atom_id res chain seq x y z
N THR A 1 3.98 16.68 -2.03
CA THR A 1 4.31 17.84 -1.14
C THR A 1 5.03 18.93 -1.91
N LYS A 2 4.95 20.19 -1.45
CA LYS A 2 5.66 21.30 -2.10
C LYS A 2 7.17 21.04 -2.24
N ASN A 3 7.79 20.50 -1.21
CA ASN A 3 9.23 20.20 -1.26
C ASN A 3 9.60 19.10 -2.27
N ALA A 4 8.68 18.19 -2.61
CA ALA A 4 8.96 17.16 -3.62
C ALA A 4 9.16 17.78 -5.01
N LEU A 5 8.53 18.92 -5.29
CA LEU A 5 8.63 19.61 -6.58
C LEU A 5 10.01 20.23 -6.83
N GLU A 6 10.82 20.42 -5.79
CA GLU A 6 12.22 20.85 -5.92
C GLU A 6 13.11 19.74 -6.51
N PHE A 7 12.68 18.47 -6.45
CA PHE A 7 13.44 17.31 -6.92
C PHE A 7 12.88 16.73 -8.22
N VAL A 8 11.56 16.71 -8.37
CA VAL A 8 10.88 16.12 -9.54
C VAL A 8 9.72 16.99 -9.96
N THR A 9 9.60 17.29 -11.26
CA THR A 9 8.52 18.12 -11.78
C THR A 9 7.21 17.32 -11.95
N ILE A 10 6.08 18.00 -11.84
CA ILE A 10 4.76 17.39 -12.09
C ILE A 10 4.67 16.77 -13.48
N PRO A 11 5.09 17.45 -14.59
CA PRO A 11 5.05 16.85 -15.93
C PRO A 11 5.85 15.55 -16.03
N THR A 12 7.01 15.45 -15.36
CA THR A 12 7.81 14.21 -15.34
C THR A 12 7.01 13.07 -14.74
N LEU A 13 6.41 13.29 -13.57
CA LEU A 13 5.61 12.26 -12.90
C LEU A 13 4.35 11.88 -13.70
N GLN A 14 3.67 12.85 -14.29
CA GLN A 14 2.50 12.59 -15.15
C GLN A 14 2.85 11.78 -16.40
N THR A 15 3.98 12.12 -17.03
CA THR A 15 4.43 11.41 -18.24
C THR A 15 4.79 9.95 -17.93
N LEU A 16 5.49 9.72 -16.82
CA LEU A 16 5.92 8.37 -16.44
C LEU A 16 4.78 7.51 -15.91
N SER A 17 3.88 8.09 -15.11
CA SER A 17 2.75 7.35 -14.52
C SER A 17 1.54 7.25 -15.45
N GLN A 18 1.46 8.11 -16.49
CA GLN A 18 0.29 8.29 -17.36
C GLN A 18 -1.00 8.61 -16.58
N ASN A 19 -0.84 9.20 -15.40
CA ASN A 19 -1.92 9.57 -14.50
C ASN A 19 -1.79 11.03 -14.04
N PRO A 20 -2.91 11.67 -13.65
CA PRO A 20 -2.89 13.00 -13.04
C PRO A 20 -2.05 13.01 -11.76
N VAL A 21 -1.26 14.06 -11.55
CA VAL A 21 -0.47 14.27 -10.34
C VAL A 21 -1.03 15.45 -9.56
N TYR A 22 -1.35 15.20 -8.30
CA TYR A 22 -1.95 16.17 -7.40
C TYR A 22 -0.91 16.70 -6.41
N SER A 23 -0.74 18.01 -6.36
CA SER A 23 0.25 18.68 -5.49
C SER A 23 -0.35 19.73 -4.58
N ASP A 24 -1.54 20.26 -4.93
CA ASP A 24 -2.24 21.31 -4.22
C ASP A 24 -3.68 20.88 -3.93
N MET A 25 -4.20 21.24 -2.75
CA MET A 25 -5.58 20.97 -2.34
C MET A 25 -6.61 21.84 -3.05
N PHE A 26 -6.19 23.00 -3.54
CA PHE A 26 -7.08 24.05 -4.08
C PHE A 26 -6.82 24.35 -5.55
N SER A 27 -6.33 23.38 -6.34
CA SER A 27 -6.14 23.62 -7.78
C SER A 27 -7.48 23.81 -8.48
N GLU A 28 -7.58 24.84 -9.32
CA GLU A 28 -8.81 25.27 -10.02
C GLU A 28 -9.44 24.21 -10.94
N MET A 29 -8.74 23.13 -11.25
CA MET A 29 -9.21 22.09 -12.20
C MET A 29 -10.36 21.21 -11.69
N ASN A 30 -10.71 21.23 -10.39
CA ASN A 30 -11.78 20.40 -9.84
C ASN A 30 -12.55 21.07 -8.70
N SER A 31 -13.28 22.14 -9.00
CA SER A 31 -14.08 22.90 -8.03
C SER A 31 -15.33 22.18 -7.51
N GLN A 32 -15.67 20.99 -7.98
CA GLN A 32 -16.91 20.30 -7.63
C GLN A 32 -16.78 19.17 -6.61
N PHE A 33 -15.58 18.69 -6.31
CA PHE A 33 -15.38 17.61 -5.35
C PHE A 33 -14.16 17.85 -4.46
N THR A 34 -14.26 17.49 -3.20
CA THR A 34 -13.12 17.46 -2.26
C THR A 34 -12.15 16.37 -2.72
N GLN A 35 -11.14 16.77 -3.49
CA GLN A 35 -10.19 15.91 -4.20
C GLN A 35 -9.52 14.88 -3.28
N HIS A 36 -9.15 15.28 -2.06
CA HIS A 36 -8.53 14.39 -1.08
C HIS A 36 -9.47 13.25 -0.63
N ILE A 37 -10.78 13.50 -0.53
CA ILE A 37 -11.79 12.46 -0.22
C ILE A 37 -11.92 11.50 -1.40
N SER A 38 -12.09 12.03 -2.62
CA SER A 38 -12.22 11.19 -3.82
C SER A 38 -11.01 10.29 -4.05
N LEU A 39 -9.79 10.79 -3.76
CA LEU A 39 -8.57 9.99 -3.84
C LEU A 39 -8.51 8.92 -2.74
N ALA A 40 -8.94 9.25 -1.52
CA ALA A 40 -8.98 8.32 -0.40
C ALA A 40 -9.99 7.19 -0.67
N ASP A 41 -11.18 7.51 -1.16
CA ASP A 41 -12.22 6.52 -1.50
C ASP A 41 -11.79 5.60 -2.65
N TRP A 42 -11.15 6.18 -3.69
CA TRP A 42 -10.71 5.45 -4.88
C TRP A 42 -9.56 4.47 -4.60
N ALA A 43 -8.60 4.86 -3.76
CA ALA A 43 -7.40 4.07 -3.55
C ALA A 43 -7.68 2.82 -2.70
N ASP A 44 -7.05 1.70 -3.01
CA ASP A 44 -7.08 0.47 -2.23
C ASP A 44 -5.93 0.39 -1.22
N ILE A 45 -4.80 1.02 -1.54
CA ILE A 45 -3.59 1.11 -0.73
C ILE A 45 -3.03 2.52 -0.84
N TYR A 46 -2.51 3.05 0.25
CA TYR A 46 -1.78 4.31 0.25
C TYR A 46 -0.30 4.07 0.54
N ILE A 47 0.57 4.53 -0.35
CA ILE A 47 2.03 4.36 -0.22
C ILE A 47 2.68 5.73 -0.14
N VAL A 48 3.45 5.96 0.92
CA VAL A 48 4.29 7.15 1.07
C VAL A 48 5.75 6.77 0.82
N ALA A 49 6.25 7.06 -0.36
CA ALA A 49 7.60 6.74 -0.82
C ALA A 49 8.19 7.92 -1.63
N PRO A 50 9.21 8.61 -1.14
CA PRO A 50 9.83 8.48 0.18
C PRO A 50 9.00 9.06 1.33
N ALA A 51 9.05 8.44 2.52
CA ALA A 51 8.49 8.96 3.75
C ALA A 51 9.57 9.70 4.55
N THR A 52 9.57 11.01 4.49
CA THR A 52 10.50 11.85 5.26
C THR A 52 10.11 11.91 6.74
N ALA A 53 11.07 12.28 7.61
CA ALA A 53 10.79 12.52 9.04
C ALA A 53 9.66 13.52 9.26
N ASN A 54 9.53 14.52 8.37
CA ASN A 54 8.45 15.52 8.42
C ASN A 54 7.07 14.87 8.22
N VAL A 55 6.90 14.05 7.16
CA VAL A 55 5.63 13.37 6.88
C VAL A 55 5.28 12.38 7.98
N ILE A 56 6.27 11.60 8.45
CA ILE A 56 6.12 10.67 9.58
C ILE A 56 5.62 11.42 10.82
N GLY A 57 6.28 12.53 11.16
CA GLY A 57 5.91 13.36 12.32
C GLY A 57 4.52 13.98 12.19
N LYS A 58 4.17 14.51 11.01
CA LYS A 58 2.85 15.08 10.74
C LYS A 58 1.75 14.04 10.90
N TYR A 59 1.87 12.91 10.23
CA TYR A 59 0.85 11.87 10.27
C TYR A 59 0.70 11.26 11.66
N ALA A 60 1.82 11.00 12.36
CA ALA A 60 1.79 10.51 13.74
C ALA A 60 1.05 11.45 14.72
N ASN A 61 0.97 12.74 14.40
CA ASN A 61 0.31 13.75 15.23
C ASN A 61 -0.98 14.33 14.61
N GLY A 62 -1.50 13.74 13.54
CA GLY A 62 -2.76 14.15 12.90
C GLY A 62 -2.71 15.52 12.23
N ILE A 63 -1.53 15.95 11.72
CA ILE A 63 -1.37 17.23 11.03
C ILE A 63 -1.67 17.05 9.54
N ALA A 64 -2.65 17.81 9.03
CA ALA A 64 -3.12 17.80 7.64
C ALA A 64 -3.01 19.21 7.04
N ASP A 65 -1.79 19.62 6.68
CA ASP A 65 -1.48 20.95 6.15
C ASP A 65 -1.05 20.95 4.68
N ASP A 66 -1.09 19.80 4.03
CA ASP A 66 -0.80 19.61 2.61
C ASP A 66 -1.67 18.51 1.98
N CYS A 67 -1.70 18.44 0.65
CA CYS A 67 -2.49 17.47 -0.10
C CYS A 67 -2.21 16.01 0.34
N LEU A 68 -0.94 15.65 0.57
CA LEU A 68 -0.56 14.29 0.98
C LEU A 68 -1.14 13.95 2.35
N THR A 69 -0.89 14.80 3.35
CA THR A 69 -1.29 14.53 4.74
C THR A 69 -2.80 14.63 4.94
N THR A 70 -3.48 15.50 4.19
CA THR A 70 -4.94 15.60 4.22
C THR A 70 -5.60 14.35 3.62
N THR A 71 -5.12 13.90 2.45
CA THR A 71 -5.62 12.66 1.83
C THR A 71 -5.32 11.45 2.71
N LEU A 72 -4.14 11.41 3.32
CA LEU A 72 -3.73 10.32 4.19
C LEU A 72 -4.61 10.20 5.46
N LEU A 73 -5.04 11.32 6.05
CA LEU A 73 -5.97 11.33 7.19
C LEU A 73 -7.40 10.95 6.81
N ALA A 74 -7.79 11.14 5.55
CA ALA A 74 -9.10 10.73 5.04
C ALA A 74 -9.12 9.24 4.62
N PHE A 75 -7.95 8.59 4.53
CA PHE A 75 -7.82 7.23 4.05
C PHE A 75 -7.95 6.21 5.20
N ASP A 76 -8.86 5.27 5.07
CA ASP A 76 -9.25 4.30 6.12
C ASP A 76 -8.78 2.85 5.85
N LYS A 77 -7.99 2.65 4.77
CA LYS A 77 -7.48 1.33 4.41
C LYS A 77 -5.98 1.22 4.76
N THR A 78 -5.26 0.29 4.15
CA THR A 78 -3.86 0.01 4.49
C THR A 78 -2.89 1.06 3.97
N VAL A 79 -2.06 1.57 4.86
CA VAL A 79 -1.03 2.57 4.58
C VAL A 79 0.36 1.95 4.72
N PHE A 80 1.23 2.21 3.72
CA PHE A 80 2.64 1.85 3.73
C PHE A 80 3.52 3.09 3.75
N PHE A 81 4.56 3.06 4.58
CA PHE A 81 5.58 4.10 4.63
C PHE A 81 6.94 3.48 4.30
N ALA A 82 7.64 4.06 3.32
CA ALA A 82 9.04 3.75 3.00
C ALA A 82 9.93 4.90 3.49
N PRO A 83 10.49 4.84 4.71
CA PRO A 83 11.27 5.92 5.29
C PRO A 83 12.52 6.24 4.45
N ALA A 84 12.80 7.54 4.31
CA ALA A 84 14.00 8.06 3.66
C ALA A 84 14.48 9.34 4.35
N MET A 85 15.65 9.26 4.97
CA MET A 85 16.25 10.39 5.67
C MET A 85 17.70 10.12 6.04
N ASN A 86 18.41 11.14 6.50
CA ASN A 86 19.76 10.97 7.04
C ASN A 86 19.76 9.97 8.21
N THR A 87 20.82 9.16 8.34
CA THR A 87 20.97 8.15 9.39
C THR A 87 20.77 8.69 10.81
N LYS A 88 21.33 9.88 11.11
CA LYS A 88 21.15 10.50 12.43
C LYS A 88 19.69 10.90 12.69
N MET A 89 18.99 11.34 11.64
CA MET A 89 17.56 11.64 11.75
C MET A 89 16.76 10.36 11.96
N TYR A 90 17.07 9.30 11.23
CA TYR A 90 16.38 8.01 11.37
C TYR A 90 16.51 7.44 12.79
N HIS A 91 17.72 7.48 13.37
CA HIS A 91 17.97 7.01 14.75
C HIS A 91 17.59 8.02 15.84
N ASN A 92 17.11 9.21 15.45
CA ASN A 92 16.65 10.17 16.46
C ASN A 92 15.44 9.62 17.21
N LYS A 93 15.47 9.72 18.54
CA LYS A 93 14.43 9.17 19.41
C LYS A 93 13.03 9.66 19.05
N VAL A 94 12.89 10.96 18.72
CA VAL A 94 11.60 11.54 18.34
C VAL A 94 11.04 10.87 17.06
N VAL A 95 11.91 10.63 16.07
CA VAL A 95 11.50 9.97 14.83
C VAL A 95 11.13 8.50 15.09
N GLN A 96 11.94 7.80 15.90
CA GLN A 96 11.66 6.40 16.25
C GLN A 96 10.37 6.26 17.08
N ASP A 97 10.07 7.19 17.97
CA ASP A 97 8.83 7.19 18.74
C ASP A 97 7.61 7.46 17.84
N ASN A 98 7.73 8.35 16.85
CA ASN A 98 6.70 8.57 15.83
C ASN A 98 6.48 7.31 14.96
N ILE A 99 7.55 6.63 14.54
CA ILE A 99 7.47 5.37 13.76
C ILE A 99 6.72 4.31 14.58
N LYS A 100 7.09 4.10 15.84
CA LYS A 100 6.41 3.15 16.74
C LYS A 100 4.93 3.49 16.91
N ARG A 101 4.61 4.79 17.06
CA ARG A 101 3.22 5.24 17.15
C ARG A 101 2.43 4.90 15.89
N LEU A 102 3.00 5.12 14.71
CA LEU A 102 2.36 4.75 13.45
C LEU A 102 2.18 3.24 13.29
N GLN A 103 3.17 2.44 13.71
CA GLN A 103 3.06 0.98 13.73
C GLN A 103 1.94 0.50 14.67
N ALA A 104 1.76 1.15 15.82
CA ALA A 104 0.66 0.86 16.73
C ALA A 104 -0.73 1.23 16.15
N LEU A 105 -0.77 2.10 15.13
CA LEU A 105 -1.95 2.45 14.33
C LEU A 105 -2.07 1.60 13.06
N ASP A 106 -1.36 0.47 12.99
CA ASP A 106 -1.36 -0.49 11.88
C ASP A 106 -0.76 0.03 10.55
N VAL A 107 0.00 1.13 10.59
CA VAL A 107 0.78 1.57 9.42
C VAL A 107 1.92 0.61 9.17
N LYS A 108 2.03 0.11 7.95
CA LYS A 108 3.07 -0.83 7.53
C LYS A 108 4.35 -0.09 7.17
N MET A 109 5.44 -0.37 7.90
CA MET A 109 6.75 0.22 7.61
C MET A 109 7.55 -0.68 6.70
N ILE A 110 7.97 -0.16 5.53
CA ILE A 110 8.95 -0.80 4.65
C ILE A 110 10.31 -0.35 5.15
N LEU A 111 11.09 -1.27 5.68
CA LEU A 111 12.36 -0.92 6.33
C LEU A 111 13.33 -0.26 5.35
N PRO A 112 14.02 0.82 5.77
CA PRO A 112 15.03 1.43 4.95
C PRO A 112 16.22 0.48 4.76
N GLU A 113 16.87 0.56 3.60
CA GLU A 113 18.07 -0.20 3.31
C GLU A 113 19.32 0.51 3.80
N LYS A 114 20.38 -0.29 4.00
CA LYS A 114 21.72 0.25 4.24
C LYS A 114 22.36 0.59 2.91
N GLY A 115 22.81 1.82 2.77
CA GLY A 115 23.45 2.24 1.54
C GLY A 115 24.02 3.65 1.63
N GLU A 116 24.61 4.09 0.53
CA GLU A 116 25.08 5.46 0.40
C GLU A 116 23.89 6.42 0.34
N LEU A 117 23.88 7.40 1.20
CA LEU A 117 22.88 8.46 1.28
C LEU A 117 23.31 9.63 0.39
N ALA A 118 22.37 10.47 0.00
CA ALA A 118 22.64 11.68 -0.80
C ALA A 118 23.68 12.63 -0.16
N CYS A 119 23.95 12.49 1.12
CA CYS A 119 24.99 13.23 1.84
C CYS A 119 26.36 12.52 1.85
N GLY A 120 26.56 11.43 1.09
CA GLY A 120 27.82 10.68 0.98
C GLY A 120 28.15 9.79 2.19
N VAL A 121 27.23 9.65 3.14
CA VAL A 121 27.40 8.78 4.30
C VAL A 121 26.71 7.44 4.05
N VAL A 122 27.42 6.34 4.31
CA VAL A 122 26.82 4.99 4.26
C VAL A 122 26.18 4.69 5.61
N GLY A 123 24.90 4.33 5.60
CA GLY A 123 24.16 4.03 6.82
C GLY A 123 22.68 3.69 6.58
N ASP A 124 21.97 3.48 7.68
CA ASP A 124 20.54 3.26 7.67
C ASP A 124 19.80 4.57 7.29
N GLY A 125 18.70 4.46 6.54
CA GLY A 125 17.86 5.61 6.19
C GLY A 125 17.72 5.86 4.69
N ARG A 126 18.37 5.05 3.84
CA ARG A 126 18.09 5.03 2.41
C ARG A 126 16.73 4.37 2.18
N MET A 127 15.90 4.99 1.35
CA MET A 127 14.63 4.36 0.96
C MET A 127 14.90 2.98 0.36
N ALA A 128 14.08 2.00 0.70
CA ALA A 128 14.08 0.70 0.04
C ALA A 128 13.97 0.85 -1.48
N GLU A 129 14.61 -0.02 -2.23
CA GLU A 129 14.55 0.02 -3.69
C GLU A 129 13.10 -0.16 -4.18
N PRO A 130 12.71 0.49 -5.29
CA PRO A 130 11.34 0.40 -5.81
C PRO A 130 10.84 -1.03 -5.99
N GLU A 131 11.71 -1.94 -6.40
CA GLU A 131 11.43 -3.36 -6.57
C GLU A 131 11.10 -4.04 -5.24
N SER A 132 11.83 -3.69 -4.16
CA SER A 132 11.58 -4.20 -2.80
C SER A 132 10.25 -3.69 -2.26
N ILE A 133 9.93 -2.42 -2.52
CA ILE A 133 8.63 -1.81 -2.16
C ILE A 133 7.50 -2.53 -2.89
N PHE A 134 7.63 -2.69 -4.20
CA PHE A 134 6.63 -3.37 -5.03
C PHE A 134 6.37 -4.80 -4.54
N LYS A 135 7.43 -5.59 -4.33
CA LYS A 135 7.33 -6.97 -3.84
C LYS A 135 6.62 -7.05 -2.49
N THR A 136 6.93 -6.14 -1.55
CA THR A 136 6.27 -6.10 -0.24
C THR A 136 4.76 -5.85 -0.37
N ILE A 137 4.35 -5.01 -1.31
CA ILE A 137 2.93 -4.72 -1.56
C ILE A 137 2.24 -5.88 -2.26
N GLU A 138 2.90 -6.51 -3.23
CA GLU A 138 2.40 -7.68 -3.94
C GLU A 138 2.14 -8.84 -2.97
N GLU A 139 3.11 -9.18 -2.12
CA GLU A 139 2.96 -10.19 -1.07
C GLU A 139 1.81 -9.88 -0.10
N PHE A 140 1.62 -8.61 0.25
CA PHE A 140 0.51 -8.18 1.10
C PHE A 140 -0.85 -8.39 0.41
N LEU A 141 -0.95 -8.07 -0.88
CA LEU A 141 -2.18 -8.25 -1.66
C LEU A 141 -2.52 -9.73 -1.86
N GLU A 142 -1.52 -10.56 -2.10
CA GLU A 142 -1.68 -12.01 -2.21
C GLU A 142 -2.17 -12.62 -0.89
N GLN A 143 -1.61 -12.20 0.25
CA GLN A 143 -2.04 -12.65 1.57
C GLN A 143 -3.50 -12.30 1.87
N LYS A 144 -4.00 -11.15 1.41
CA LYS A 144 -5.42 -10.76 1.54
C LYS A 144 -6.37 -11.70 0.80
N GLN A 145 -5.92 -12.36 -0.25
CA GLN A 145 -6.70 -13.33 -1.03
C GLN A 145 -6.61 -14.75 -0.44
N SER A 146 -5.74 -14.97 0.53
CA SER A 146 -5.53 -16.27 1.16
C SER A 146 -6.71 -16.68 2.03
N PHE A 147 -7.10 -17.96 1.94
CA PHE A 147 -8.06 -18.61 2.84
C PHE A 147 -7.45 -18.97 4.20
N ALA A 148 -6.32 -18.37 4.58
CA ALA A 148 -5.63 -18.67 5.83
C ALA A 148 -6.59 -18.58 7.04
N GLY A 149 -6.66 -19.62 7.82
CA GLY A 149 -7.56 -19.73 8.98
C GLY A 149 -9.03 -20.01 8.64
N LYS A 150 -9.40 -20.11 7.38
CA LYS A 150 -10.75 -20.53 6.96
C LYS A 150 -10.80 -22.05 6.80
N LYS A 151 -11.89 -22.65 7.23
CA LYS A 151 -12.20 -24.04 6.91
C LYS A 151 -12.94 -24.04 5.58
N VAL A 152 -12.29 -24.56 4.55
CA VAL A 152 -12.86 -24.65 3.20
C VAL A 152 -13.23 -26.11 2.95
N CYS A 153 -14.47 -26.35 2.58
CA CYS A 153 -14.93 -27.66 2.13
C CYS A 153 -15.17 -27.60 0.61
N ILE A 154 -14.41 -28.37 -0.12
CA ILE A 154 -14.54 -28.46 -1.58
C ILE A 154 -15.11 -29.83 -1.92
N THR A 155 -16.28 -29.85 -2.60
CA THR A 155 -16.85 -31.08 -3.16
C THR A 155 -16.37 -31.22 -4.60
N ALA A 156 -15.77 -32.34 -4.92
CA ALA A 156 -15.22 -32.62 -6.24
C ALA A 156 -15.61 -34.01 -6.72
N GLY A 157 -15.89 -34.17 -7.99
CA GLY A 157 -16.23 -35.42 -8.64
C GLY A 157 -17.64 -35.44 -9.20
N PRO A 158 -18.02 -36.59 -9.78
CA PRO A 158 -19.37 -36.80 -10.33
C PRO A 158 -20.41 -36.96 -9.21
N THR A 159 -21.61 -36.54 -9.53
CA THR A 159 -22.79 -36.83 -8.70
C THR A 159 -23.62 -37.92 -9.39
N TYR A 160 -24.17 -38.83 -8.59
CA TYR A 160 -25.04 -39.89 -9.07
C TYR A 160 -26.36 -39.84 -8.32
N GLU A 161 -27.46 -39.86 -9.05
CA GLU A 161 -28.80 -39.96 -8.50
C GLU A 161 -29.43 -41.27 -8.91
N GLN A 162 -29.83 -42.07 -7.95
CA GLN A 162 -30.33 -43.42 -8.17
C GLN A 162 -31.79 -43.39 -8.66
N ILE A 163 -32.06 -43.99 -9.82
CA ILE A 163 -33.41 -44.13 -10.36
C ILE A 163 -34.09 -45.35 -9.80
N ASP A 164 -33.38 -46.48 -9.77
CA ASP A 164 -33.82 -47.76 -9.21
C ASP A 164 -32.58 -48.56 -8.76
N ALA A 165 -32.79 -49.82 -8.34
CA ALA A 165 -31.70 -50.66 -7.82
C ALA A 165 -30.57 -50.94 -8.85
N VAL A 166 -30.77 -50.63 -10.13
CA VAL A 166 -29.84 -50.97 -11.21
C VAL A 166 -29.36 -49.70 -11.97
N ARG A 167 -30.21 -48.68 -12.07
CA ARG A 167 -29.96 -47.52 -12.92
C ARG A 167 -29.77 -46.26 -12.10
N PHE A 168 -28.89 -45.38 -12.56
CA PHE A 168 -28.65 -44.06 -12.01
C PHE A 168 -28.44 -43.04 -13.11
N ILE A 169 -28.66 -41.76 -12.79
CA ILE A 169 -28.26 -40.59 -13.58
C ILE A 169 -27.01 -40.05 -12.97
N GLY A 170 -25.98 -39.77 -13.78
CA GLY A 170 -24.73 -39.16 -13.35
C GLY A 170 -24.19 -38.18 -14.36
N ASN A 171 -23.25 -37.35 -13.94
CA ASN A 171 -22.52 -36.44 -14.84
C ASN A 171 -21.07 -36.93 -15.08
N TYR A 172 -20.45 -36.45 -16.16
CA TYR A 172 -19.07 -36.80 -16.55
C TYR A 172 -18.02 -35.94 -15.83
N SER A 173 -18.31 -35.38 -14.67
CA SER A 173 -17.34 -34.56 -13.93
C SER A 173 -16.14 -35.41 -13.49
N SER A 174 -14.94 -35.01 -13.88
CA SER A 174 -13.70 -35.65 -13.43
C SER A 174 -13.24 -35.16 -12.05
N GLY A 175 -13.90 -34.14 -11.48
CA GLY A 175 -13.47 -33.50 -10.23
C GLY A 175 -12.29 -32.55 -10.40
N ARG A 176 -11.72 -32.40 -11.62
CA ARG A 176 -10.50 -31.62 -11.88
C ARG A 176 -10.60 -30.18 -11.36
N MET A 177 -11.73 -29.53 -11.56
CA MET A 177 -11.94 -28.16 -11.10
C MET A 177 -11.85 -28.04 -9.55
N GLY A 178 -12.33 -29.04 -8.81
CA GLY A 178 -12.22 -29.05 -7.36
C GLY A 178 -10.82 -29.39 -6.82
N PHE A 179 -9.95 -29.99 -7.66
CA PHE A 179 -8.54 -30.20 -7.32
C PHE A 179 -7.64 -29.02 -7.67
N GLU A 180 -8.09 -28.13 -8.60
CA GLU A 180 -7.37 -26.94 -9.02
C GLU A 180 -7.72 -25.71 -8.17
N LEU A 181 -8.75 -25.78 -7.32
CA LEU A 181 -9.16 -24.75 -6.34
C LEU A 181 -8.44 -24.92 -5.02
#